data_77c9acf990da9f6abd3231e1eba5be8d
#
_entry.id   77c9acf990da9f6abd3231e1eba5be8d
#
_cell.length_a   1.000
_cell.length_b   1.000
_cell.length_c   1.000
_cell.angle_alpha   90.00
_cell.angle_beta   90.00
_cell.angle_gamma   90.00
#
_symmetry.space_group_name_H-M   'P 1'
#
loop_
_entity.id
_entity.type
_entity.pdbx_description
1 polymer ?
#
loop_
_entity_poly.entity_id
_entity_poly.type
_entity_poly.pdbx_seq_one_letter_code
_entity_poly.pdbx_strand_id
1 'polypeptide(L)'
;MSHQLLSISPVDGRYNKVTSVLSDYFSEYALIRYRVRVEVEYFIALCELPLPQLAGVPKSAYEELRKLYTEFTIEDAQHVKEIESVTNHDVKAVEYLLKEKLEALGLNEYREFVHFGLTSQDINNTATPLLLEEALADVYLPALHELLDKIYSLAEQWEDVPMLAHTHGQPASPTRLGKEFKVFVERLERQIDLLQEIEPMAKFGGATGGFNAHHVAYPEIDWVEFGNNFVDSLGLVRAQYTTQIEHYDNLAATFDALKRINTILTDLARDMWTYISMEYFRQQVKKGEVGS
;
A
#
# COMPACT_ATOMS: atom_id res chain seq x y z
N MET A 1 -3.55 17.32 20.41
CA MET A 1 -4.40 16.54 21.34
C MET A 1 -5.90 16.79 21.19
N SER A 2 -6.39 18.03 20.95
CA SER A 2 -7.85 18.28 20.80
C SER A 2 -8.48 17.61 19.58
N HIS A 3 -7.76 17.49 18.45
CA HIS A 3 -8.26 16.83 17.24
C HIS A 3 -8.56 15.34 17.43
N GLN A 4 -7.74 14.62 18.19
CA GLN A 4 -7.91 13.18 18.41
C GLN A 4 -9.18 12.84 19.21
N LEU A 5 -9.59 13.72 20.16
CA LEU A 5 -10.82 13.52 20.93
C LEU A 5 -12.10 13.74 20.10
N LEU A 6 -11.99 14.45 18.98
CA LEU A 6 -13.10 14.74 18.06
C LEU A 6 -13.10 13.82 16.83
N SER A 7 -12.15 12.88 16.73
CA SER A 7 -12.08 11.94 15.60
C SER A 7 -13.28 10.98 15.63
N ILE A 8 -13.92 10.81 14.48
CA ILE A 8 -15.07 9.91 14.31
C ILE A 8 -14.61 8.44 14.36
N SER A 9 -13.46 8.14 13.81
CA SER A 9 -12.87 6.81 13.83
C SER A 9 -11.93 6.62 15.03
N PRO A 10 -12.03 5.50 15.77
CA PRO A 10 -11.05 5.18 16.79
C PRO A 10 -9.64 4.96 16.22
N VAL A 11 -9.50 4.60 14.94
CA VAL A 11 -8.21 4.46 14.25
C VAL A 11 -7.44 5.78 14.30
N ASP A 12 -8.09 6.91 13.96
CA ASP A 12 -7.47 8.24 13.92
C ASP A 12 -7.52 8.94 15.30
N GLY A 13 -8.36 8.48 16.21
CA GLY A 13 -8.50 9.03 17.55
C GLY A 13 -7.71 8.25 18.58
N ARG A 14 -8.38 7.29 19.23
CA ARG A 14 -7.86 6.51 20.37
C ARG A 14 -6.55 5.77 20.04
N TYR A 15 -6.46 5.22 18.85
CA TYR A 15 -5.33 4.39 18.41
C TYR A 15 -4.31 5.15 17.53
N ASN A 16 -4.50 6.44 17.31
CA ASN A 16 -3.63 7.26 16.45
C ASN A 16 -2.14 7.10 16.78
N LYS A 17 -1.79 6.96 18.05
CA LYS A 17 -0.39 6.77 18.47
C LYS A 17 0.28 5.55 17.80
N VAL A 18 -0.50 4.52 17.48
CA VAL A 18 -0.01 3.28 16.85
C VAL A 18 -0.21 3.31 15.34
N THR A 19 -1.31 3.89 14.88
CA THR A 19 -1.75 3.87 13.47
C THR A 19 -1.18 5.00 12.64
N SER A 20 -0.61 6.05 13.25
CA SER A 20 -0.13 7.24 12.52
C SER A 20 0.94 6.95 11.47
N VAL A 21 1.71 5.88 11.62
CA VAL A 21 2.67 5.42 10.60
C VAL A 21 2.00 5.11 9.26
N LEU A 22 0.73 4.73 9.28
CA LEU A 22 -0.04 4.44 8.06
C LEU A 22 -0.53 5.70 7.34
N SER A 23 -0.41 6.89 7.94
CA SER A 23 -0.82 8.14 7.29
C SER A 23 0.01 8.47 6.05
N ASP A 24 1.25 7.99 5.96
CA ASP A 24 2.11 8.16 4.81
C ASP A 24 1.67 7.33 3.58
N TYR A 25 0.72 6.42 3.78
CA TYR A 25 0.16 5.55 2.73
C TYR A 25 -1.34 5.75 2.53
N PHE A 26 -2.15 5.82 3.59
CA PHE A 26 -3.61 5.73 3.51
C PHE A 26 -4.34 7.03 3.84
N SER A 27 -3.64 8.14 4.05
CA SER A 27 -4.28 9.45 4.17
C SER A 27 -4.59 10.04 2.78
N GLU A 28 -5.44 11.06 2.74
CA GLU A 28 -5.69 11.81 1.51
C GLU A 28 -4.42 12.52 1.02
N TYR A 29 -3.60 13.03 1.94
CA TYR A 29 -2.26 13.57 1.64
C TYR A 29 -1.40 12.53 0.89
N ALA A 30 -1.33 11.32 1.41
CA ALA A 30 -0.58 10.24 0.77
C ALA A 30 -1.13 9.91 -0.62
N LEU A 31 -2.44 9.75 -0.78
CA LEU A 31 -3.06 9.49 -2.07
C LEU A 31 -2.71 10.57 -3.10
N ILE A 32 -2.76 11.84 -2.71
CA ILE A 32 -2.37 12.95 -3.60
C ILE A 32 -0.89 12.84 -3.97
N ARG A 33 0.00 12.60 -3.01
CA ARG A 33 1.44 12.42 -3.24
C ARG A 33 1.74 11.27 -4.20
N TYR A 34 1.07 10.12 -4.05
CA TYR A 34 1.23 8.98 -4.96
C TYR A 34 0.71 9.28 -6.37
N ARG A 35 -0.38 10.03 -6.50
CA ARG A 35 -0.85 10.51 -7.80
C ARG A 35 0.18 11.43 -8.46
N VAL A 36 0.76 12.37 -7.72
CA VAL A 36 1.86 13.21 -8.20
C VAL A 36 3.04 12.36 -8.65
N ARG A 37 3.43 11.33 -7.88
CA ARG A 37 4.52 10.42 -8.24
C ARG A 37 4.24 9.71 -9.58
N VAL A 38 3.06 9.14 -9.75
CA VAL A 38 2.70 8.45 -11.00
C VAL A 38 2.73 9.39 -12.19
N GLU A 39 2.18 10.59 -12.06
CA GLU A 39 2.19 11.60 -13.14
C GLU A 39 3.62 12.08 -13.48
N VAL A 40 4.46 12.32 -12.48
CA VAL A 40 5.85 12.75 -12.67
C VAL A 40 6.66 11.67 -13.36
N GLU A 41 6.59 10.42 -12.87
CA GLU A 41 7.34 9.32 -13.48
C GLU A 41 6.82 9.01 -14.89
N TYR A 42 5.51 9.16 -15.13
CA TYR A 42 4.96 9.06 -16.48
C TYR A 42 5.49 10.15 -17.40
N PHE A 43 5.51 11.40 -16.96
CA PHE A 43 6.08 12.51 -17.75
C PHE A 43 7.56 12.27 -18.08
N ILE A 44 8.35 11.81 -17.11
CA ILE A 44 9.75 11.44 -17.32
C ILE A 44 9.88 10.30 -18.32
N ALA A 45 9.04 9.26 -18.19
CA ALA A 45 9.04 8.13 -19.13
C ALA A 45 8.69 8.58 -20.56
N LEU A 46 7.76 9.51 -20.74
CA LEU A 46 7.48 10.12 -22.05
C LEU A 46 8.69 10.88 -22.61
N CYS A 47 9.46 11.57 -21.77
CA CYS A 47 10.67 12.28 -22.19
C CYS A 47 11.78 11.34 -22.66
N GLU A 48 11.78 10.07 -22.27
CA GLU A 48 12.72 9.05 -22.74
C GLU A 48 12.31 8.42 -24.09
N LEU A 49 11.08 8.66 -24.54
CA LEU A 49 10.62 8.25 -25.86
C LEU A 49 11.13 9.22 -26.95
N PRO A 50 11.23 8.79 -28.21
CA PRO A 50 11.65 9.63 -29.33
C PRO A 50 10.53 10.63 -29.75
N LEU A 51 9.95 11.33 -28.79
CA LEU A 51 8.93 12.34 -29.03
C LEU A 51 9.59 13.69 -29.34
N PRO A 52 9.46 14.22 -30.59
CA PRO A 52 10.16 15.45 -30.98
C PRO A 52 9.82 16.65 -30.07
N GLN A 53 8.59 16.70 -29.55
CA GLN A 53 8.12 17.78 -28.70
C GLN A 53 8.76 17.77 -27.31
N LEU A 54 9.23 16.62 -26.82
CA LEU A 54 9.88 16.45 -25.51
C LEU A 54 11.41 16.40 -25.60
N ALA A 55 11.98 16.42 -26.80
CA ALA A 55 13.43 16.32 -27.01
C ALA A 55 14.25 17.45 -26.35
N GLY A 56 13.61 18.58 -26.04
CA GLY A 56 14.23 19.71 -25.37
C GLY A 56 14.26 19.61 -23.84
N VAL A 57 13.58 18.65 -23.22
CA VAL A 57 13.59 18.47 -21.75
C VAL A 57 14.95 17.95 -21.30
N PRO A 58 15.72 18.70 -20.50
CA PRO A 58 17.05 18.28 -20.09
C PRO A 58 16.94 17.15 -19.04
N LYS A 59 17.76 16.09 -19.15
CA LYS A 59 17.78 15.01 -18.16
C LYS A 59 18.11 15.46 -16.74
N SER A 60 18.81 16.58 -16.60
CA SER A 60 19.07 17.21 -15.29
C SER A 60 17.79 17.71 -14.59
N ALA A 61 16.69 17.91 -15.32
CA ALA A 61 15.41 18.27 -14.73
C ALA A 61 14.69 17.10 -14.07
N TYR A 62 15.03 15.85 -14.39
CA TYR A 62 14.32 14.68 -13.85
C TYR A 62 14.42 14.56 -12.33
N GLU A 63 15.58 14.90 -11.77
CA GLU A 63 15.75 14.91 -10.32
C GLU A 63 14.88 15.98 -9.65
N GLU A 64 14.83 17.20 -10.24
CA GLU A 64 13.97 18.27 -9.76
C GLU A 64 12.47 17.92 -9.89
N LEU A 65 12.09 17.22 -10.97
CA LEU A 65 10.73 16.69 -11.12
C LEU A 65 10.39 15.67 -10.02
N ARG A 66 11.31 14.76 -9.70
CA ARG A 66 11.11 13.77 -8.64
C ARG A 66 10.96 14.39 -7.25
N LYS A 67 11.59 15.54 -7.00
CA LYS A 67 11.37 16.28 -5.75
C LYS A 67 9.93 16.70 -5.54
N LEU A 68 9.13 16.86 -6.60
CA LEU A 68 7.72 17.20 -6.49
C LEU A 68 6.90 16.19 -5.69
N TYR A 69 7.34 14.92 -5.61
CA TYR A 69 6.70 13.91 -4.78
C TYR A 69 7.56 13.42 -3.61
N THR A 70 8.91 13.47 -3.71
CA THR A 70 9.79 13.05 -2.61
C THR A 70 9.87 14.10 -1.50
N GLU A 71 9.71 15.37 -1.85
CA GLU A 71 9.67 16.52 -0.94
C GLU A 71 8.26 17.14 -0.86
N PHE A 72 7.22 16.36 -1.20
CA PHE A 72 5.83 16.81 -1.21
C PHE A 72 5.39 17.24 0.20
N THR A 73 4.74 18.40 0.30
CA THR A 73 4.37 19.00 1.58
C THR A 73 2.85 18.99 1.82
N ILE A 74 2.45 19.27 3.07
CA ILE A 74 1.03 19.45 3.41
C ILE A 74 0.44 20.67 2.69
N GLU A 75 1.25 21.71 2.49
CA GLU A 75 0.88 22.91 1.76
C GLU A 75 0.59 22.59 0.28
N ASP A 76 1.39 21.73 -0.36
CA ASP A 76 1.12 21.26 -1.72
C ASP A 76 -0.22 20.49 -1.79
N ALA A 77 -0.47 19.62 -0.81
CA ALA A 77 -1.74 18.89 -0.74
C ALA A 77 -2.93 19.83 -0.53
N GLN A 78 -2.80 20.85 0.31
CA GLN A 78 -3.83 21.88 0.52
C GLN A 78 -4.09 22.65 -0.77
N HIS A 79 -3.05 23.01 -1.50
CA HIS A 79 -3.19 23.69 -2.80
C HIS A 79 -3.94 22.81 -3.82
N VAL A 80 -3.65 21.50 -3.87
CA VAL A 80 -4.46 20.57 -4.68
C VAL A 80 -5.93 20.61 -4.27
N LYS A 81 -6.25 20.64 -2.97
CA LYS A 81 -7.64 20.72 -2.48
C LYS A 81 -8.31 22.05 -2.83
N GLU A 82 -7.57 23.15 -2.83
CA GLU A 82 -8.07 24.44 -3.28
C GLU A 82 -8.45 24.41 -4.77
N ILE A 83 -7.58 23.86 -5.62
CA ILE A 83 -7.85 23.66 -7.05
C ILE A 83 -9.07 22.74 -7.25
N GLU A 84 -9.12 21.62 -6.52
CA GLU A 84 -10.22 20.65 -6.57
C GLU A 84 -11.56 21.29 -6.20
N SER A 85 -11.59 22.20 -5.21
CA SER A 85 -12.80 22.90 -4.78
C SER A 85 -13.47 23.72 -5.89
N VAL A 86 -12.70 24.11 -6.90
CA VAL A 86 -13.17 24.87 -8.07
C VAL A 86 -13.46 23.94 -9.25
N THR A 87 -12.59 22.96 -9.49
CA THR A 87 -12.69 22.07 -10.64
C THR A 87 -13.69 20.92 -10.43
N ASN A 88 -14.00 20.60 -9.17
CA ASN A 88 -14.78 19.41 -8.76
C ASN A 88 -14.21 18.08 -9.32
N HIS A 89 -12.87 18.02 -9.48
CA HIS A 89 -12.21 16.85 -10.04
C HIS A 89 -10.81 16.69 -9.41
N ASP A 90 -10.62 15.61 -8.66
CA ASP A 90 -9.45 15.33 -7.84
C ASP A 90 -8.16 15.12 -8.68
N VAL A 91 -8.17 14.23 -9.67
CA VAL A 91 -6.98 13.99 -10.51
C VAL A 91 -6.67 15.21 -11.39
N LYS A 92 -7.69 15.92 -11.89
CA LYS A 92 -7.47 17.15 -12.64
C LYS A 92 -6.80 18.23 -11.79
N ALA A 93 -7.08 18.29 -10.50
CA ALA A 93 -6.42 19.22 -9.58
C ALA A 93 -4.91 18.91 -9.45
N VAL A 94 -4.54 17.62 -9.44
CA VAL A 94 -3.12 17.19 -9.48
C VAL A 94 -2.45 17.63 -10.79
N GLU A 95 -3.12 17.46 -11.94
CA GLU A 95 -2.58 17.93 -13.22
C GLU A 95 -2.30 19.45 -13.20
N TYR A 96 -3.22 20.25 -12.65
CA TYR A 96 -3.02 21.71 -12.57
C TYR A 96 -1.85 22.06 -11.66
N LEU A 97 -1.73 21.45 -10.48
CA LEU A 97 -0.55 21.63 -9.63
C LEU A 97 0.74 21.34 -10.42
N LEU A 98 0.79 20.21 -11.14
CA LEU A 98 1.98 19.84 -11.91
C LEU A 98 2.29 20.81 -13.03
N LYS A 99 1.28 21.35 -13.72
CA LYS A 99 1.46 22.39 -14.74
C LYS A 99 2.06 23.66 -14.14
N GLU A 100 1.61 24.09 -12.95
CA GLU A 100 2.20 25.21 -12.22
C GLU A 100 3.66 24.94 -11.81
N LYS A 101 3.95 23.72 -11.31
CA LYS A 101 5.31 23.32 -10.94
C LYS A 101 6.24 23.25 -12.15
N LEU A 102 5.79 22.75 -13.31
CA LEU A 102 6.55 22.77 -14.56
C LEU A 102 6.87 24.19 -15.02
N GLU A 103 5.92 25.13 -14.90
CA GLU A 103 6.15 26.53 -15.19
C GLU A 103 7.24 27.12 -14.29
N ALA A 104 7.18 26.85 -13.00
CA ALA A 104 8.18 27.30 -12.03
C ALA A 104 9.60 26.71 -12.31
N LEU A 105 9.68 25.51 -12.87
CA LEU A 105 10.92 24.87 -13.30
C LEU A 105 11.40 25.33 -14.69
N GLY A 106 10.71 26.25 -15.35
CA GLY A 106 11.03 26.70 -16.71
C GLY A 106 10.68 25.70 -17.81
N LEU A 107 9.81 24.73 -17.53
CA LEU A 107 9.38 23.66 -18.43
C LEU A 107 7.96 23.88 -18.97
N ASN A 108 7.48 25.12 -18.97
CA ASN A 108 6.09 25.47 -19.32
C ASN A 108 5.69 25.01 -20.74
N GLU A 109 6.62 24.97 -21.68
CA GLU A 109 6.33 24.54 -23.07
C GLU A 109 5.95 23.05 -23.16
N TYR A 110 6.32 22.24 -22.15
CA TYR A 110 6.05 20.80 -22.10
C TYR A 110 4.82 20.44 -21.26
N ARG A 111 4.16 21.38 -20.62
CA ARG A 111 3.10 21.15 -19.63
C ARG A 111 1.88 20.38 -20.17
N GLU A 112 1.63 20.43 -21.48
CA GLU A 112 0.50 19.72 -22.08
C GLU A 112 0.76 18.20 -22.23
N PHE A 113 1.98 17.74 -21.92
CA PHE A 113 2.32 16.32 -21.82
C PHE A 113 2.06 15.73 -20.41
N VAL A 114 1.74 16.57 -19.40
CA VAL A 114 1.19 16.07 -18.13
C VAL A 114 -0.15 15.39 -18.44
N HIS A 115 -0.31 14.16 -17.94
CA HIS A 115 -1.52 13.35 -18.19
C HIS A 115 -1.82 13.06 -19.68
N PHE A 116 -0.81 13.11 -20.54
CA PHE A 116 -0.99 12.92 -21.97
C PHE A 116 -1.63 11.57 -22.30
N GLY A 117 -2.77 11.60 -23.00
CA GLY A 117 -3.48 10.39 -23.45
C GLY A 117 -4.14 9.54 -22.34
N LEU A 118 -3.98 9.92 -21.09
CA LEU A 118 -4.49 9.17 -19.92
C LEU A 118 -5.93 9.53 -19.56
N THR A 119 -6.50 8.73 -18.68
CA THR A 119 -7.71 9.00 -17.93
C THR A 119 -7.40 8.95 -16.43
N SER A 120 -8.24 9.57 -15.60
CA SER A 120 -8.05 9.60 -14.14
C SER A 120 -7.78 8.23 -13.52
N GLN A 121 -8.36 7.18 -14.10
CA GLN A 121 -8.19 5.82 -13.59
C GLN A 121 -6.83 5.21 -13.92
N ASP A 122 -6.10 5.71 -14.92
CA ASP A 122 -4.70 5.32 -15.12
C ASP A 122 -3.86 5.74 -13.92
N ILE A 123 -4.14 6.93 -13.36
CA ILE A 123 -3.44 7.44 -12.18
C ILE A 123 -3.92 6.76 -10.91
N ASN A 124 -5.24 6.65 -10.69
CA ASN A 124 -5.79 6.03 -9.49
C ASN A 124 -5.47 4.53 -9.41
N ASN A 125 -5.63 3.80 -10.52
CA ASN A 125 -5.38 2.36 -10.55
C ASN A 125 -3.87 1.99 -10.69
N THR A 126 -2.99 2.96 -10.66
CA THR A 126 -1.54 2.78 -10.49
C THR A 126 -1.10 3.28 -9.11
N ALA A 127 -1.59 4.44 -8.64
CA ALA A 127 -1.27 4.96 -7.32
C ALA A 127 -1.78 4.07 -6.18
N THR A 128 -2.99 3.52 -6.30
CA THR A 128 -3.59 2.68 -5.24
C THR A 128 -2.84 1.37 -5.00
N PRO A 129 -2.52 0.53 -5.98
CA PRO A 129 -1.70 -0.65 -5.74
C PRO A 129 -0.29 -0.29 -5.25
N LEU A 130 0.32 0.80 -5.75
CA LEU A 130 1.64 1.24 -5.34
C LEU A 130 1.70 1.61 -3.86
N LEU A 131 0.76 2.43 -3.36
CA LEU A 131 0.71 2.78 -1.94
C LEU A 131 0.42 1.58 -1.04
N LEU A 132 -0.42 0.64 -1.49
CA LEU A 132 -0.72 -0.57 -0.73
C LEU A 132 0.50 -1.49 -0.63
N GLU A 133 1.20 -1.69 -1.75
CA GLU A 133 2.41 -2.53 -1.80
C GLU A 133 3.50 -1.97 -0.88
N GLU A 134 3.76 -0.67 -0.95
CA GLU A 134 4.73 -0.03 -0.08
C GLU A 134 4.30 -0.10 1.41
N ALA A 135 3.01 0.08 1.73
CA ALA A 135 2.52 -0.08 3.09
C ALA A 135 2.67 -1.52 3.62
N LEU A 136 2.45 -2.52 2.75
CA LEU A 136 2.67 -3.92 3.11
C LEU A 136 4.16 -4.20 3.34
N ALA A 137 5.03 -3.73 2.45
CA ALA A 137 6.47 -3.95 2.53
C ALA A 137 7.13 -3.22 3.70
N ASP A 138 6.77 -1.97 3.93
CA ASP A 138 7.48 -1.10 4.88
C ASP A 138 6.89 -1.15 6.31
N VAL A 139 5.60 -1.52 6.46
CA VAL A 139 4.93 -1.46 7.76
C VAL A 139 4.35 -2.81 8.17
N TYR A 140 3.52 -3.41 7.33
CA TYR A 140 2.74 -4.60 7.72
C TYR A 140 3.62 -5.84 7.87
N LEU A 141 4.39 -6.19 6.85
CA LEU A 141 5.25 -7.39 6.86
C LEU A 141 6.35 -7.31 7.92
N PRO A 142 7.06 -6.18 8.12
CA PRO A 142 8.01 -6.06 9.23
C PRO A 142 7.37 -6.29 10.60
N ALA A 143 6.19 -5.70 10.86
CA ALA A 143 5.49 -5.91 12.13
C ALA A 143 5.01 -7.36 12.31
N LEU A 144 4.57 -8.01 11.22
CA LEU A 144 4.15 -9.40 11.25
C LEU A 144 5.34 -10.34 11.46
N HIS A 145 6.49 -10.08 10.84
CA HIS A 145 7.71 -10.84 11.06
C HIS A 145 8.23 -10.70 12.51
N GLU A 146 8.21 -9.49 13.08
CA GLU A 146 8.56 -9.30 14.50
C GLU A 146 7.67 -10.13 15.42
N LEU A 147 6.35 -10.18 15.15
CA LEU A 147 5.43 -11.02 15.89
C LEU A 147 5.73 -12.51 15.70
N LEU A 148 6.00 -12.94 14.47
CA LEU A 148 6.34 -14.33 14.13
C LEU A 148 7.60 -14.78 14.85
N ASP A 149 8.66 -13.97 14.83
CA ASP A 149 9.91 -14.22 15.56
C ASP A 149 9.68 -14.37 17.06
N LYS A 150 8.78 -13.54 17.62
CA LYS A 150 8.41 -13.65 19.04
C LYS A 150 7.68 -14.95 19.34
N ILE A 151 6.73 -15.37 18.51
CA ILE A 151 6.02 -16.65 18.67
C ILE A 151 7.00 -17.81 18.54
N TYR A 152 7.92 -17.76 17.57
CA TYR A 152 8.96 -18.76 17.37
C TYR A 152 9.88 -18.87 18.59
N SER A 153 10.37 -17.76 19.10
CA SER A 153 11.20 -17.71 20.32
C SER A 153 10.48 -18.34 21.54
N LEU A 154 9.18 -18.09 21.70
CA LEU A 154 8.38 -18.71 22.75
C LEU A 154 8.21 -20.22 22.52
N ALA A 155 8.05 -20.65 21.28
CA ALA A 155 7.96 -22.04 20.91
C ALA A 155 9.25 -22.81 21.28
N GLU A 156 10.42 -22.21 21.03
CA GLU A 156 11.72 -22.79 21.44
C GLU A 156 11.88 -22.80 22.96
N GLN A 157 11.57 -21.67 23.63
CA GLN A 157 11.67 -21.58 25.09
C GLN A 157 10.83 -22.64 25.81
N TRP A 158 9.71 -23.06 25.21
CA TRP A 158 8.78 -24.02 25.80
C TRP A 158 8.78 -25.39 25.11
N GLU A 159 9.84 -25.71 24.36
CA GLU A 159 9.95 -26.93 23.60
C GLU A 159 9.76 -28.20 24.48
N ASP A 160 10.32 -28.16 25.66
CA ASP A 160 10.27 -29.30 26.61
C ASP A 160 9.18 -29.19 27.67
N VAL A 161 8.35 -28.12 27.63
CA VAL A 161 7.27 -27.97 28.62
C VAL A 161 6.11 -28.89 28.28
N PRO A 162 5.81 -29.93 29.12
CA PRO A 162 4.71 -30.84 28.88
C PRO A 162 3.37 -30.11 29.04
N MET A 163 2.43 -30.42 28.17
CA MET A 163 1.09 -29.90 28.17
C MET A 163 0.10 -31.01 27.90
N LEU A 164 -1.08 -30.93 28.52
CA LEU A 164 -2.18 -31.84 28.24
C LEU A 164 -3.10 -31.20 27.22
N ALA A 165 -3.22 -31.78 26.04
CA ALA A 165 -4.20 -31.33 25.06
C ALA A 165 -5.63 -31.65 25.53
N HIS A 166 -6.58 -30.86 25.08
CA HIS A 166 -8.01 -31.03 25.35
C HIS A 166 -8.77 -31.26 24.05
N THR A 167 -9.77 -32.13 24.12
CA THR A 167 -10.73 -32.36 23.03
C THR A 167 -12.13 -32.36 23.62
N HIS A 168 -13.07 -31.68 22.98
CA HIS A 168 -14.43 -31.48 23.50
C HIS A 168 -14.47 -30.98 24.94
N GLY A 169 -13.50 -30.10 25.32
CA GLY A 169 -13.40 -29.56 26.66
C GLY A 169 -12.86 -30.54 27.72
N GLN A 170 -12.37 -31.73 27.34
CA GLN A 170 -11.88 -32.77 28.24
C GLN A 170 -10.38 -33.06 28.02
N PRO A 171 -9.65 -33.43 29.06
CA PRO A 171 -8.28 -33.91 28.97
C PRO A 171 -8.13 -35.00 27.91
N ALA A 172 -7.12 -34.90 27.07
CA ALA A 172 -6.83 -35.81 25.98
C ALA A 172 -5.34 -36.21 25.99
N SER A 173 -4.72 -36.29 24.82
CA SER A 173 -3.33 -36.75 24.69
C SER A 173 -2.33 -35.73 25.22
N PRO A 174 -1.22 -36.16 25.82
CA PRO A 174 -0.09 -35.28 26.13
C PRO A 174 0.51 -34.65 24.87
N THR A 175 0.92 -33.39 24.97
CA THR A 175 1.64 -32.63 23.95
C THR A 175 2.72 -31.80 24.62
N ARG A 176 3.32 -30.87 23.89
CA ARG A 176 4.29 -29.91 24.40
C ARG A 176 3.83 -28.48 24.05
N LEU A 177 4.00 -27.55 24.98
CA LEU A 177 3.58 -26.16 24.81
C LEU A 177 4.28 -25.51 23.61
N GLY A 178 5.59 -25.72 23.44
CA GLY A 178 6.33 -25.18 22.30
C GLY A 178 5.77 -25.66 20.95
N LYS A 179 5.33 -26.95 20.87
CA LYS A 179 4.69 -27.48 19.66
C LYS A 179 3.37 -26.78 19.35
N GLU A 180 2.56 -26.46 20.36
CA GLU A 180 1.31 -25.71 20.16
C GLU A 180 1.56 -24.30 19.56
N PHE A 181 2.65 -23.63 19.98
CA PHE A 181 3.06 -22.36 19.38
C PHE A 181 3.61 -22.52 17.95
N LYS A 182 4.36 -23.58 17.66
CA LYS A 182 4.86 -23.88 16.29
C LYS A 182 3.74 -24.09 15.27
N VAL A 183 2.54 -24.51 15.68
CA VAL A 183 1.37 -24.57 14.81
C VAL A 183 1.03 -23.17 14.25
N PHE A 184 1.10 -22.14 15.08
CA PHE A 184 0.82 -20.76 14.64
C PHE A 184 1.95 -20.19 13.78
N VAL A 185 3.21 -20.53 14.08
CA VAL A 185 4.35 -20.17 13.23
C VAL A 185 4.13 -20.71 11.82
N GLU A 186 3.93 -22.02 11.66
CA GLU A 186 3.73 -22.66 10.35
C GLU A 186 2.52 -22.06 9.60
N ARG A 187 1.40 -21.84 10.31
CA ARG A 187 0.20 -21.26 9.71
C ARG A 187 0.45 -19.85 9.18
N LEU A 188 1.16 -19.01 9.94
CA LEU A 188 1.48 -17.61 9.54
C LEU A 188 2.47 -17.58 8.40
N GLU A 189 3.56 -18.35 8.44
CA GLU A 189 4.55 -18.44 7.36
C GLU A 189 3.88 -18.78 6.03
N ARG A 190 3.04 -19.80 5.99
CA ARG A 190 2.31 -20.17 4.77
C ARG A 190 1.38 -19.07 4.25
N GLN A 191 0.78 -18.25 5.12
CA GLN A 191 -0.08 -17.16 4.68
C GLN A 191 0.72 -15.93 4.25
N ILE A 192 1.91 -15.72 4.83
CA ILE A 192 2.85 -14.69 4.37
C ILE A 192 3.33 -15.02 2.96
N ASP A 193 3.76 -16.27 2.72
CA ASP A 193 4.16 -16.72 1.39
C ASP A 193 3.06 -16.48 0.35
N LEU A 194 1.83 -16.88 0.66
CA LEU A 194 0.68 -16.68 -0.24
C LEU A 194 0.34 -15.19 -0.47
N LEU A 195 0.55 -14.33 0.53
CA LEU A 195 0.36 -12.89 0.38
C LEU A 195 1.40 -12.30 -0.58
N GLN A 196 2.66 -12.72 -0.46
CA GLN A 196 3.77 -12.25 -1.27
C GLN A 196 3.75 -12.78 -2.72
N GLU A 197 3.01 -13.86 -3.00
CA GLU A 197 2.80 -14.37 -4.36
C GLU A 197 1.74 -13.58 -5.16
N ILE A 198 0.98 -12.68 -4.50
CA ILE A 198 -0.06 -11.92 -5.17
C ILE A 198 0.58 -10.73 -5.89
N GLU A 199 0.49 -10.73 -7.22
CA GLU A 199 1.00 -9.64 -8.04
C GLU A 199 0.22 -8.34 -7.82
N PRO A 200 0.90 -7.20 -7.55
CA PRO A 200 0.24 -5.90 -7.41
C PRO A 200 -0.16 -5.35 -8.79
N MET A 201 -1.39 -5.63 -9.21
CA MET A 201 -1.90 -5.28 -10.54
C MET A 201 -2.25 -3.81 -10.65
N ALA A 202 -1.86 -3.21 -11.78
CA ALA A 202 -2.24 -1.85 -12.16
C ALA A 202 -2.93 -1.81 -13.52
N LYS A 203 -3.83 -0.86 -13.71
CA LYS A 203 -4.39 -0.53 -15.03
C LYS A 203 -3.73 0.74 -15.56
N PHE A 204 -3.14 0.62 -16.75
CA PHE A 204 -2.51 1.72 -17.46
C PHE A 204 -2.68 1.54 -18.98
N GLY A 205 -3.42 2.45 -19.62
CA GLY A 205 -3.73 2.29 -21.06
C GLY A 205 -4.78 3.26 -21.62
N GLY A 206 -5.06 4.37 -20.93
CA GLY A 206 -6.03 5.37 -21.35
C GLY A 206 -7.49 4.97 -21.09
N ALA A 207 -8.42 5.72 -21.68
CA ALA A 207 -9.85 5.68 -21.36
C ALA A 207 -10.53 4.32 -21.48
N THR A 208 -9.99 3.40 -22.29
CA THR A 208 -10.54 2.05 -22.52
C THR A 208 -9.49 0.94 -22.32
N GLY A 209 -8.30 1.29 -21.85
CA GLY A 209 -7.20 0.34 -21.66
C GLY A 209 -6.40 -0.01 -22.94
N GLY A 210 -6.72 0.61 -24.06
CA GLY A 210 -6.14 0.29 -25.36
C GLY A 210 -5.20 1.34 -25.94
N PHE A 211 -4.76 2.34 -25.17
CA PHE A 211 -3.87 3.43 -25.61
C PHE A 211 -4.38 4.20 -26.84
N ASN A 212 -5.70 4.31 -27.01
CA ASN A 212 -6.30 4.85 -28.24
C ASN A 212 -5.80 6.26 -28.59
N ALA A 213 -5.77 7.17 -27.60
CA ALA A 213 -5.29 8.54 -27.80
C ALA A 213 -3.79 8.57 -28.13
N HIS A 214 -3.00 7.73 -27.51
CA HIS A 214 -1.56 7.60 -27.75
C HIS A 214 -1.28 7.11 -29.18
N HIS A 215 -1.96 6.05 -29.64
CA HIS A 215 -1.82 5.52 -31.00
C HIS A 215 -2.25 6.53 -32.07
N VAL A 216 -3.27 7.35 -31.80
CA VAL A 216 -3.68 8.40 -32.74
C VAL A 216 -2.62 9.49 -32.85
N ALA A 217 -1.99 9.85 -31.71
CA ALA A 217 -0.99 10.92 -31.69
C ALA A 217 0.38 10.47 -32.23
N TYR A 218 0.82 9.26 -31.86
CA TYR A 218 2.13 8.70 -32.24
C TYR A 218 1.99 7.21 -32.57
N PRO A 219 1.52 6.88 -33.80
CA PRO A 219 1.23 5.50 -34.22
C PRO A 219 2.48 4.61 -34.37
N GLU A 220 3.68 5.20 -34.44
CA GLU A 220 4.96 4.51 -34.57
C GLU A 220 5.52 3.96 -33.27
N ILE A 221 4.94 4.32 -32.12
CA ILE A 221 5.40 3.88 -30.80
C ILE A 221 4.62 2.64 -30.37
N ASP A 222 5.32 1.65 -29.84
CA ASP A 222 4.70 0.51 -29.15
C ASP A 222 4.25 0.92 -27.75
N TRP A 223 3.02 1.44 -27.67
CA TRP A 223 2.44 1.91 -26.42
C TRP A 223 2.13 0.79 -25.44
N VAL A 224 1.96 -0.45 -25.91
CA VAL A 224 1.74 -1.60 -25.02
C VAL A 224 3.05 -1.96 -24.31
N GLU A 225 4.15 -2.05 -25.05
CA GLU A 225 5.48 -2.25 -24.48
C GLU A 225 5.86 -1.10 -23.54
N PHE A 226 5.64 0.14 -23.95
CA PHE A 226 5.86 1.32 -23.11
C PHE A 226 5.10 1.24 -21.79
N GLY A 227 3.79 0.93 -21.84
CA GLY A 227 2.96 0.83 -20.64
C GLY A 227 3.40 -0.31 -19.72
N ASN A 228 3.83 -1.45 -20.27
CA ASN A 228 4.38 -2.55 -19.49
C ASN A 228 5.65 -2.13 -18.76
N ASN A 229 6.60 -1.53 -19.47
CA ASN A 229 7.88 -1.07 -18.91
C ASN A 229 7.69 0.05 -17.86
N PHE A 230 6.74 0.97 -18.11
CA PHE A 230 6.43 2.04 -17.17
C PHE A 230 5.87 1.49 -15.86
N VAL A 231 4.89 0.60 -15.91
CA VAL A 231 4.26 0.01 -14.72
C VAL A 231 5.25 -0.88 -13.97
N ASP A 232 6.07 -1.67 -14.68
CA ASP A 232 7.14 -2.49 -14.10
C ASP A 232 8.18 -1.62 -13.39
N SER A 233 8.53 -0.46 -13.93
CA SER A 233 9.47 0.48 -13.29
C SER A 233 8.98 1.03 -11.95
N LEU A 234 7.69 0.94 -11.68
CA LEU A 234 7.07 1.28 -10.39
C LEU A 234 6.96 0.07 -9.44
N GLY A 235 7.43 -1.11 -9.85
CA GLY A 235 7.31 -2.35 -9.09
C GLY A 235 5.93 -3.01 -9.15
N LEU A 236 5.14 -2.68 -10.16
CA LEU A 236 3.77 -3.18 -10.36
C LEU A 236 3.67 -4.05 -11.62
N VAL A 237 2.59 -4.81 -11.75
CA VAL A 237 2.30 -5.61 -12.94
C VAL A 237 1.13 -4.99 -13.69
N ARG A 238 1.32 -4.71 -15.00
CA ARG A 238 0.25 -4.12 -15.81
C ARG A 238 -0.77 -5.17 -16.23
N ALA A 239 -2.05 -4.95 -15.93
CA ALA A 239 -3.15 -5.72 -16.49
C ALA A 239 -3.26 -5.47 -18.01
N GLN A 240 -3.12 -6.52 -18.81
CA GLN A 240 -3.02 -6.40 -20.28
C GLN A 240 -4.36 -6.05 -20.94
N TYR A 241 -5.46 -6.55 -20.39
CA TYR A 241 -6.81 -6.35 -20.93
C TYR A 241 -7.71 -5.81 -19.83
N THR A 242 -8.05 -4.54 -19.93
CA THR A 242 -8.88 -3.83 -18.96
C THR A 242 -9.96 -3.02 -19.67
N THR A 243 -10.91 -2.52 -18.91
CA THR A 243 -11.80 -1.43 -19.33
C THR A 243 -11.15 -0.08 -18.98
N GLN A 244 -11.94 0.90 -18.57
CA GLN A 244 -11.41 2.14 -18.02
C GLN A 244 -10.75 1.96 -16.64
N ILE A 245 -11.14 0.91 -15.91
CA ILE A 245 -10.67 0.60 -14.55
C ILE A 245 -9.91 -0.72 -14.51
N GLU A 246 -9.16 -0.94 -13.43
CA GLU A 246 -8.60 -2.22 -13.03
C GLU A 246 -9.72 -3.14 -12.50
N HIS A 247 -9.53 -4.47 -12.59
CA HIS A 247 -10.56 -5.48 -12.18
C HIS A 247 -10.70 -5.61 -10.67
N TYR A 248 -9.66 -5.27 -9.91
CA TYR A 248 -9.52 -5.41 -8.45
C TYR A 248 -9.52 -6.85 -7.92
N ASP A 249 -9.36 -7.86 -8.79
CA ASP A 249 -9.33 -9.26 -8.38
C ASP A 249 -8.12 -9.56 -7.49
N ASN A 250 -6.92 -9.08 -7.87
CA ASN A 250 -5.72 -9.24 -7.06
C ASN A 250 -5.76 -8.39 -5.78
N LEU A 251 -6.35 -7.20 -5.84
CA LEU A 251 -6.60 -6.40 -4.64
C LEU A 251 -7.52 -7.15 -3.66
N ALA A 252 -8.57 -7.79 -4.16
CA ALA A 252 -9.46 -8.63 -3.35
C ALA A 252 -8.70 -9.84 -2.77
N ALA A 253 -7.82 -10.49 -3.55
CA ALA A 253 -6.99 -11.59 -3.08
C ALA A 253 -6.04 -11.14 -1.95
N THR A 254 -5.45 -9.95 -2.06
CA THR A 254 -4.63 -9.34 -0.99
C THR A 254 -5.43 -9.18 0.30
N PHE A 255 -6.63 -8.59 0.24
CA PHE A 255 -7.48 -8.47 1.43
C PHE A 255 -7.96 -9.83 1.97
N ASP A 256 -8.18 -10.83 1.12
CA ASP A 256 -8.49 -12.18 1.56
C ASP A 256 -7.29 -12.85 2.27
N ALA A 257 -6.06 -12.59 1.83
CA ALA A 257 -4.85 -13.07 2.52
C ALA A 257 -4.70 -12.40 3.89
N LEU A 258 -4.84 -11.07 3.97
CA LEU A 258 -4.83 -10.32 5.23
C LEU A 258 -5.92 -10.80 6.21
N LYS A 259 -7.12 -11.08 5.70
CA LYS A 259 -8.21 -11.66 6.50
C LYS A 259 -7.84 -13.01 7.10
N ARG A 260 -7.20 -13.91 6.32
CA ARG A 260 -6.76 -15.22 6.82
C ARG A 260 -5.68 -15.07 7.90
N ILE A 261 -4.69 -14.19 7.71
CA ILE A 261 -3.68 -13.86 8.72
C ILE A 261 -4.35 -13.38 10.01
N ASN A 262 -5.26 -12.42 9.91
CA ASN A 262 -6.00 -11.88 11.07
C ASN A 262 -6.84 -12.96 11.77
N THR A 263 -7.38 -13.94 11.05
CA THR A 263 -8.09 -15.08 11.63
C THR A 263 -7.14 -15.95 12.46
N ILE A 264 -5.93 -16.23 11.95
CA ILE A 264 -4.90 -16.99 12.69
C ILE A 264 -4.48 -16.24 13.96
N LEU A 265 -4.27 -14.93 13.88
CA LEU A 265 -3.95 -14.11 15.05
C LEU A 265 -5.08 -14.09 16.08
N THR A 266 -6.33 -14.10 15.62
CA THR A 266 -7.51 -14.22 16.50
C THR A 266 -7.55 -15.58 17.19
N ASP A 267 -7.24 -16.66 16.48
CA ASP A 267 -7.14 -18.01 17.06
C ASP A 267 -6.04 -18.06 18.14
N LEU A 268 -4.85 -17.54 17.84
CA LEU A 268 -3.76 -17.44 18.82
C LEU A 268 -4.19 -16.69 20.08
N ALA A 269 -4.82 -15.53 19.91
CA ALA A 269 -5.29 -14.73 21.05
C ALA A 269 -6.33 -15.47 21.88
N ARG A 270 -7.22 -16.22 21.25
CA ARG A 270 -8.22 -17.06 21.93
C ARG A 270 -7.59 -18.23 22.67
N ASP A 271 -6.61 -18.88 22.10
CA ASP A 271 -5.89 -19.96 22.75
C ASP A 271 -5.12 -19.46 23.96
N MET A 272 -4.44 -18.31 23.85
CA MET A 272 -3.78 -17.67 25.01
C MET A 272 -4.77 -17.34 26.14
N TRP A 273 -5.93 -16.77 25.81
CA TRP A 273 -6.98 -16.51 26.78
C TRP A 273 -7.50 -17.80 27.43
N THR A 274 -7.69 -18.86 26.64
CA THR A 274 -8.13 -20.18 27.12
C THR A 274 -7.08 -20.79 28.04
N TYR A 275 -5.80 -20.74 27.68
CA TYR A 275 -4.71 -21.27 28.49
C TYR A 275 -4.54 -20.56 29.84
N ILE A 276 -4.87 -19.24 29.90
CA ILE A 276 -4.94 -18.51 31.15
C ILE A 276 -6.11 -19.04 31.99
N SER A 277 -7.29 -19.24 31.42
CA SER A 277 -8.47 -19.74 32.13
C SER A 277 -8.32 -21.19 32.61
N MET A 278 -7.46 -21.95 31.96
CA MET A 278 -7.09 -23.33 32.31
C MET A 278 -5.88 -23.41 33.26
N GLU A 279 -5.37 -22.29 33.73
CA GLU A 279 -4.21 -22.18 34.63
C GLU A 279 -2.87 -22.70 34.03
N TYR A 280 -2.79 -22.84 32.69
CA TYR A 280 -1.52 -23.12 32.02
C TYR A 280 -0.61 -21.89 32.03
N PHE A 281 -1.18 -20.69 31.97
CA PHE A 281 -0.50 -19.42 32.15
C PHE A 281 -1.07 -18.64 33.34
N ARG A 282 -0.22 -17.87 33.98
CA ARG A 282 -0.61 -16.94 35.02
C ARG A 282 -0.21 -15.52 34.60
N GLN A 283 -1.17 -14.60 34.66
CA GLN A 283 -0.90 -13.19 34.41
C GLN A 283 -0.07 -12.59 35.56
N GLN A 284 0.93 -11.79 35.21
CA GLN A 284 1.70 -11.00 36.16
C GLN A 284 1.03 -9.64 36.33
N VAL A 285 0.84 -9.24 37.60
CA VAL A 285 0.32 -7.91 37.93
C VAL A 285 1.43 -6.89 37.70
N LYS A 286 1.20 -5.90 36.86
CA LYS A 286 2.09 -4.76 36.70
C LYS A 286 1.70 -3.66 37.69
N LYS A 287 2.71 -3.13 38.41
CA LYS A 287 2.50 -2.05 39.38
C LYS A 287 1.95 -0.80 38.68
N GLY A 288 0.79 -0.33 39.11
CA GLY A 288 0.11 0.86 38.58
C GLY A 288 -0.95 0.56 37.49
N GLU A 289 -1.16 -0.70 37.11
CA GLU A 289 -2.31 -1.11 36.30
C GLU A 289 -3.48 -1.49 37.21
N VAL A 290 -4.69 -1.07 36.82
CA VAL A 290 -5.93 -1.45 37.49
C VAL A 290 -6.61 -2.51 36.62
N GLY A 291 -6.73 -3.72 37.17
CA GLY A 291 -7.51 -4.78 36.54
C GLY A 291 -9.01 -4.48 36.64
N SER A 292 -9.76 -4.89 35.63
CA SER A 292 -11.24 -4.84 35.66
C SER A 292 -11.83 -6.01 36.44
#